data_f10688d6c8be7ed5c3fa204be4b80c17
#
_entry.id   f10688d6c8be7ed5c3fa204be4b80c17
#
_cell.length_a   1.000
_cell.length_b   1.000
_cell.length_c   1.000
_cell.angle_alpha   90.00
_cell.angle_beta   90.00
_cell.angle_gamma   90.00
#
_symmetry.space_group_name_H-M   'P 1'
#
loop_
_entity.id
_entity.type
_entity.pdbx_description
1 polymer ?
#
loop_
_entity_poly.entity_id
_entity_poly.type
_entity_poly.pdbx_seq_one_letter_code
_entity_poly.pdbx_strand_id
1 'polypeptide(L)'
;PWYIIGAAIFAANIGSEHLVGLAGTGAKSGVGMAHWEMQGWMILLLGWLFVPFYQLLNNKMGKIITMPDFLKYRYTQRTGSWLSIITLIAYILTKVSVTAYTGGIFLEFLLGLPFWYGAIGLIVLTGIFTVLGGMKGVMTLSAIQTPILIIGSFLVLFLGLAALGGGSISTGWTEMMEHARSAMNVGADGHAYGANHMFHWTESDPMYQDYPGFWVFIGASIIGFWYWCTDQHIVQRVLGQRKGEANDVVMKRARRGSIAAGYFKILPVFMFLIPGMVAAALAAKGEFDMSNTDAAFAV
;
A
#
# COMPACT_ATOMS: atom_id res chain seq x y z
N PRO A 1 12.63 18.65 4.13
CA PRO A 1 13.63 17.75 3.54
C PRO A 1 12.97 16.70 2.64
N TRP A 2 13.67 16.22 1.60
CA TRP A 2 13.15 15.25 0.63
C TRP A 2 12.76 13.90 1.27
N TYR A 3 13.45 13.46 2.30
CA TYR A 3 13.16 12.22 3.01
C TYR A 3 11.82 12.26 3.77
N ILE A 4 11.41 13.43 4.28
CA ILE A 4 10.07 13.59 4.88
C ILE A 4 8.99 13.44 3.81
N ILE A 5 9.22 13.98 2.60
CA ILE A 5 8.28 13.83 1.48
C ILE A 5 8.18 12.36 1.09
N GLY A 6 9.33 11.68 0.94
CA GLY A 6 9.37 10.25 0.64
C GLY A 6 8.66 9.40 1.68
N ALA A 7 8.96 9.59 2.95
CA ALA A 7 8.30 8.91 4.06
C ALA A 7 6.79 9.20 4.10
N ALA A 8 6.38 10.45 3.88
CA ALA A 8 4.97 10.83 3.86
C ALA A 8 4.20 10.23 2.68
N ILE A 9 4.82 10.11 1.51
CA ILE A 9 4.22 9.43 0.35
C ILE A 9 4.12 7.93 0.63
N PHE A 10 5.17 7.31 1.15
CA PHE A 10 5.18 5.90 1.52
C PHE A 10 4.12 5.58 2.59
N ALA A 11 4.14 6.29 3.73
CA ALA A 11 3.17 6.10 4.80
C ALA A 11 1.72 6.38 4.37
N ALA A 12 1.52 7.29 3.40
CA ALA A 12 0.21 7.55 2.84
C ALA A 12 -0.37 6.39 2.04
N ASN A 13 0.50 5.54 1.52
CA ASN A 13 0.10 4.37 0.75
C ASN A 13 -0.03 3.11 1.63
N ILE A 14 0.70 3.04 2.74
CA ILE A 14 0.66 1.88 3.64
C ILE A 14 -0.35 2.14 4.75
N GLY A 15 -1.39 1.34 4.79
CA GLY A 15 -2.44 1.39 5.80
C GLY A 15 -2.80 -0.02 6.31
N SER A 16 -3.86 -0.11 7.10
CA SER A 16 -4.37 -1.39 7.61
C SER A 16 -4.76 -2.36 6.50
N GLU A 17 -5.08 -1.86 5.31
CA GLU A 17 -5.32 -2.67 4.11
C GLU A 17 -4.10 -3.50 3.67
N HIS A 18 -2.88 -3.07 4.00
CA HIS A 18 -1.68 -3.88 3.76
C HIS A 18 -1.48 -4.94 4.84
N LEU A 19 -1.76 -4.58 6.10
CA LEU A 19 -1.65 -5.51 7.22
C LEU A 19 -2.65 -6.66 7.11
N VAL A 20 -3.87 -6.38 6.68
CA VAL A 20 -4.94 -7.35 6.54
C VAL A 20 -5.00 -7.88 5.10
N GLY A 21 -5.18 -7.01 4.12
CA GLY A 21 -5.44 -7.41 2.74
C GLY A 21 -4.22 -8.00 2.04
N LEU A 22 -3.04 -7.33 2.11
CA LEU A 22 -1.86 -7.83 1.43
C LEU A 22 -1.30 -9.08 2.10
N ALA A 23 -1.27 -9.13 3.45
CA ALA A 23 -0.85 -10.32 4.17
C ALA A 23 -1.85 -11.48 4.00
N GLY A 24 -3.15 -11.21 4.08
CA GLY A 24 -4.19 -12.21 3.82
C GLY A 24 -4.10 -12.78 2.40
N THR A 25 -3.83 -11.93 1.40
CA THR A 25 -3.59 -12.39 0.02
C THR A 25 -2.30 -13.21 -0.07
N GLY A 26 -1.24 -12.82 0.64
CA GLY A 26 0.00 -13.60 0.74
C GLY A 26 -0.27 -15.01 1.29
N ALA A 27 -1.09 -15.10 2.33
CA ALA A 27 -1.49 -16.38 2.91
C ALA A 27 -2.34 -17.24 1.96
N LYS A 28 -3.20 -16.61 1.15
CA LYS A 28 -4.12 -17.30 0.23
C LYS A 28 -3.48 -17.64 -1.12
N SER A 29 -2.74 -16.71 -1.70
CA SER A 29 -2.30 -16.75 -3.11
C SER A 29 -0.78 -16.59 -3.27
N GLY A 30 -0.01 -16.65 -2.19
CA GLY A 30 1.45 -16.54 -2.26
C GLY A 30 1.91 -15.21 -2.86
N VAL A 31 2.85 -15.28 -3.81
CA VAL A 31 3.52 -14.10 -4.38
C VAL A 31 2.68 -13.41 -5.46
N GLY A 32 1.55 -13.97 -5.88
CA GLY A 32 0.73 -13.42 -6.97
C GLY A 32 0.46 -11.92 -6.86
N MET A 33 0.10 -11.42 -5.67
CA MET A 33 -0.21 -9.99 -5.44
C MET A 33 1.03 -9.07 -5.42
N ALA A 34 2.25 -9.59 -5.48
CA ALA A 34 3.46 -8.75 -5.49
C ALA A 34 3.51 -7.76 -6.68
N HIS A 35 2.85 -8.10 -7.81
CA HIS A 35 2.74 -7.20 -8.96
C HIS A 35 2.08 -5.88 -8.61
N TRP A 36 1.14 -5.87 -7.64
CA TRP A 36 0.46 -4.67 -7.16
C TRP A 36 1.42 -3.70 -6.46
N GLU A 37 2.38 -4.22 -5.71
CA GLU A 37 3.41 -3.40 -5.08
C GLU A 37 4.44 -2.92 -6.11
N MET A 38 4.78 -3.76 -7.08
CA MET A 38 5.73 -3.42 -8.13
C MET A 38 5.22 -2.32 -9.09
N GLN A 39 3.90 -2.16 -9.26
CA GLN A 39 3.35 -1.01 -10.00
C GLN A 39 3.72 0.35 -9.39
N GLY A 40 4.22 0.36 -8.16
CA GLY A 40 4.79 1.55 -7.51
C GLY A 40 5.93 2.21 -8.29
N TRP A 41 6.55 1.54 -9.28
CA TRP A 41 7.50 2.15 -10.20
C TRP A 41 6.92 3.36 -10.95
N MET A 42 5.58 3.42 -11.11
CA MET A 42 4.87 4.57 -11.69
C MET A 42 5.12 5.88 -10.94
N ILE A 43 5.50 5.83 -9.65
CA ILE A 43 5.89 7.03 -8.89
C ILE A 43 7.12 7.73 -9.46
N LEU A 44 7.94 7.02 -10.22
CA LEU A 44 9.06 7.62 -10.95
C LEU A 44 8.56 8.63 -11.98
N LEU A 45 7.42 8.35 -12.63
CA LEU A 45 6.75 9.29 -13.54
C LEU A 45 6.23 10.51 -12.79
N LEU A 46 5.73 10.35 -11.56
CA LEU A 46 5.39 11.48 -10.71
C LEU A 46 6.60 12.40 -10.53
N GLY A 47 7.75 11.85 -10.11
CA GLY A 47 8.96 12.63 -9.88
C GLY A 47 9.56 13.25 -11.15
N TRP A 48 9.51 12.56 -12.27
CA TRP A 48 10.15 12.99 -13.51
C TRP A 48 9.28 13.92 -14.36
N LEU A 49 8.00 13.56 -14.55
CA LEU A 49 7.09 14.27 -15.47
C LEU A 49 6.10 15.16 -14.73
N PHE A 50 5.39 14.62 -13.74
CA PHE A 50 4.27 15.31 -13.12
C PHE A 50 4.68 16.37 -12.11
N VAL A 51 5.73 16.18 -11.34
CA VAL A 51 6.23 17.20 -10.40
C VAL A 51 6.62 18.49 -11.13
N PRO A 52 7.41 18.47 -12.22
CA PRO A 52 7.69 19.68 -13.00
C PRO A 52 6.43 20.32 -13.55
N PHE A 53 5.51 19.53 -14.06
CA PHE A 53 4.23 20.01 -14.61
C PHE A 53 3.40 20.72 -13.53
N TYR A 54 3.20 20.12 -12.37
CA TYR A 54 2.44 20.72 -11.27
C TYR A 54 3.11 21.99 -10.73
N GLN A 55 4.43 22.03 -10.64
CA GLN A 55 5.17 23.23 -10.22
C GLN A 55 5.04 24.36 -11.25
N LEU A 56 5.11 24.04 -12.54
CA LEU A 56 4.92 25.01 -13.60
C LEU A 56 3.50 25.62 -13.56
N LEU A 57 2.49 24.78 -13.36
CA LEU A 57 1.10 25.23 -13.23
C LEU A 57 0.91 26.12 -12.02
N ASN A 58 1.46 25.73 -10.86
CA ASN A 58 1.35 26.50 -9.64
C ASN A 58 2.01 27.88 -9.76
N ASN A 59 3.12 27.98 -10.49
CA ASN A 59 3.80 29.24 -10.74
C ASN A 59 3.07 30.15 -11.72
N LYS A 60 2.46 29.58 -12.77
CA LYS A 60 1.77 30.37 -13.83
C LYS A 60 0.35 30.78 -13.46
N MET A 61 -0.38 29.92 -12.79
CA MET A 61 -1.82 30.07 -12.56
C MET A 61 -2.17 30.40 -11.10
N GLY A 62 -1.18 30.39 -10.20
CA GLY A 62 -1.35 30.61 -8.76
C GLY A 62 -2.14 29.49 -8.10
N LYS A 63 -1.74 29.06 -6.94
CA LYS A 63 -2.44 28.14 -6.02
C LYS A 63 -3.29 27.01 -6.63
N ILE A 64 -2.74 26.22 -7.56
CA ILE A 64 -3.31 24.92 -7.88
C ILE A 64 -2.78 23.96 -6.82
N ILE A 65 -3.66 23.54 -5.91
CA ILE A 65 -3.33 22.62 -4.83
C ILE A 65 -3.96 21.25 -5.06
N THR A 66 -5.06 21.22 -5.82
CA THR A 66 -5.86 20.04 -6.04
C THR A 66 -6.11 19.77 -7.52
N MET A 67 -6.42 18.53 -7.88
CA MET A 67 -6.85 18.18 -9.23
C MET A 67 -8.15 18.89 -9.65
N PRO A 68 -9.17 19.01 -8.77
CA PRO A 68 -10.32 19.87 -9.08
C PRO A 68 -9.95 21.32 -9.42
N ASP A 69 -8.95 21.92 -8.73
CA ASP A 69 -8.50 23.27 -9.06
C ASP A 69 -7.89 23.33 -10.47
N PHE A 70 -7.08 22.33 -10.85
CA PHE A 70 -6.56 22.22 -12.21
C PHE A 70 -7.68 22.16 -13.25
N LEU A 71 -8.71 21.33 -13.01
CA LEU A 71 -9.85 21.22 -13.95
C LEU A 71 -10.70 22.49 -14.03
N LYS A 72 -10.84 23.25 -12.93
CA LYS A 72 -11.47 24.57 -12.96
C LYS A 72 -10.78 25.51 -13.96
N TYR A 73 -9.45 25.55 -13.92
CA TYR A 73 -8.65 26.41 -14.83
C TYR A 73 -8.65 25.89 -16.27
N ARG A 74 -8.57 24.56 -16.44
CA ARG A 74 -8.47 23.98 -17.79
C ARG A 74 -9.79 23.97 -18.54
N TYR A 75 -10.91 23.79 -17.83
CA TYR A 75 -12.25 23.68 -18.38
C TYR A 75 -13.20 24.74 -17.79
N THR A 76 -14.00 24.35 -16.79
CA THR A 76 -14.98 25.25 -16.19
C THR A 76 -15.03 25.06 -14.66
N GLN A 77 -15.56 26.08 -13.96
CA GLN A 77 -15.83 25.99 -12.52
C GLN A 77 -16.72 24.78 -12.19
N ARG A 78 -17.71 24.49 -13.03
CA ARG A 78 -18.64 23.35 -12.82
C ARG A 78 -17.89 22.02 -12.87
N THR A 79 -16.97 21.83 -13.83
CA THR A 79 -16.17 20.60 -13.95
C THR A 79 -15.35 20.32 -12.68
N GLY A 80 -14.68 21.34 -12.14
CA GLY A 80 -13.92 21.18 -10.90
C GLY A 80 -14.81 20.89 -9.68
N SER A 81 -15.98 21.53 -9.59
CA SER A 81 -16.93 21.26 -8.50
C SER A 81 -17.49 19.83 -8.55
N TRP A 82 -17.86 19.36 -9.74
CA TRP A 82 -18.30 17.97 -9.92
C TRP A 82 -17.22 16.96 -9.53
N LEU A 83 -15.98 17.15 -9.99
CA LEU A 83 -14.88 16.27 -9.60
C LEU A 83 -14.65 16.30 -8.08
N SER A 84 -14.75 17.47 -7.44
CA SER A 84 -14.60 17.58 -5.99
C SER A 84 -15.64 16.75 -5.25
N ILE A 85 -16.91 16.83 -5.66
CA ILE A 85 -18.01 16.08 -5.03
C ILE A 85 -17.82 14.58 -5.24
N ILE A 86 -17.58 14.16 -6.49
CA ILE A 86 -17.39 12.75 -6.84
C ILE A 86 -16.20 12.16 -6.07
N THR A 87 -15.07 12.86 -6.04
CA THR A 87 -13.86 12.40 -5.33
C THR A 87 -14.10 12.30 -3.84
N LEU A 88 -14.80 13.26 -3.23
CA LEU A 88 -15.12 13.22 -1.80
C LEU A 88 -16.00 12.00 -1.46
N ILE A 89 -17.07 11.79 -2.21
CA ILE A 89 -17.95 10.63 -2.03
C ILE A 89 -17.18 9.32 -2.23
N ALA A 90 -16.40 9.24 -3.32
CA ALA A 90 -15.57 8.06 -3.61
C ALA A 90 -14.58 7.76 -2.47
N TYR A 91 -13.89 8.76 -1.92
CA TYR A 91 -12.95 8.56 -0.82
C TYR A 91 -13.63 8.08 0.46
N ILE A 92 -14.81 8.59 0.78
CA ILE A 92 -15.58 8.13 1.95
C ILE A 92 -15.98 6.67 1.76
N LEU A 93 -16.57 6.32 0.61
CA LEU A 93 -17.09 4.98 0.33
C LEU A 93 -15.99 3.93 0.09
N THR A 94 -14.78 4.33 -0.31
CA THR A 94 -13.69 3.40 -0.58
C THR A 94 -12.58 3.51 0.48
N LYS A 95 -11.76 4.56 0.45
CA LYS A 95 -10.56 4.67 1.29
C LYS A 95 -10.88 4.67 2.78
N VAL A 96 -11.84 5.50 3.22
CA VAL A 96 -12.19 5.58 4.65
C VAL A 96 -12.84 4.29 5.11
N SER A 97 -13.79 3.75 4.34
CA SER A 97 -14.51 2.52 4.70
C SER A 97 -13.57 1.31 4.76
N VAL A 98 -12.70 1.14 3.76
CA VAL A 98 -11.73 0.02 3.75
C VAL A 98 -10.76 0.13 4.91
N THR A 99 -10.19 1.32 5.16
CA THR A 99 -9.26 1.53 6.28
C THR A 99 -9.93 1.30 7.63
N ALA A 100 -11.18 1.73 7.80
CA ALA A 100 -11.95 1.50 9.02
C ALA A 100 -12.26 0.01 9.23
N TYR A 101 -12.66 -0.69 8.16
CA TYR A 101 -12.96 -2.11 8.18
C TYR A 101 -11.71 -2.93 8.53
N THR A 102 -10.63 -2.77 7.78
CA THR A 102 -9.39 -3.53 8.00
C THR A 102 -8.73 -3.17 9.34
N GLY A 103 -8.78 -1.90 9.74
CA GLY A 103 -8.29 -1.47 11.05
C GLY A 103 -9.14 -2.02 12.20
N GLY A 104 -10.46 -2.11 12.03
CA GLY A 104 -11.37 -2.74 13.00
C GLY A 104 -11.05 -4.22 13.19
N ILE A 105 -10.91 -4.99 12.10
CA ILE A 105 -10.50 -6.40 12.14
C ILE A 105 -9.15 -6.56 12.84
N PHE A 106 -8.16 -5.76 12.47
CA PHE A 106 -6.83 -5.85 13.06
C PHE A 106 -6.83 -5.59 14.57
N LEU A 107 -7.59 -4.58 15.03
CA LEU A 107 -7.71 -4.29 16.46
C LEU A 107 -8.51 -5.35 17.22
N GLU A 108 -9.49 -5.97 16.59
CA GLU A 108 -10.24 -7.09 17.16
C GLU A 108 -9.33 -8.29 17.41
N PHE A 109 -8.52 -8.69 16.41
CA PHE A 109 -7.58 -9.81 16.57
C PHE A 109 -6.44 -9.49 17.54
N LEU A 110 -5.85 -8.29 17.45
CA LEU A 110 -4.66 -7.97 18.24
C LEU A 110 -4.98 -7.63 19.70
N LEU A 111 -6.07 -6.88 19.93
CA LEU A 111 -6.41 -6.32 21.26
C LEU A 111 -7.67 -6.94 21.87
N GLY A 112 -8.39 -7.80 21.14
CA GLY A 112 -9.67 -8.34 21.57
C GLY A 112 -10.78 -7.30 21.65
N LEU A 113 -10.62 -6.15 21.01
CA LEU A 113 -11.64 -5.09 20.99
C LEU A 113 -12.76 -5.47 20.02
N PRO A 114 -14.05 -5.32 20.40
CA PRO A 114 -15.14 -5.53 19.46
C PRO A 114 -14.95 -4.65 18.21
N PHE A 115 -15.16 -5.23 17.03
CA PHE A 115 -14.94 -4.61 15.71
C PHE A 115 -15.38 -3.15 15.62
N TRP A 116 -16.63 -2.86 16.04
CA TRP A 116 -17.19 -1.51 15.92
C TRP A 116 -16.48 -0.47 16.79
N TYR A 117 -16.02 -0.83 17.98
CA TYR A 117 -15.23 0.07 18.83
C TYR A 117 -13.87 0.39 18.22
N GLY A 118 -13.21 -0.63 17.66
CA GLY A 118 -11.95 -0.46 16.94
C GLY A 118 -12.10 0.46 15.71
N ALA A 119 -13.07 0.15 14.85
CA ALA A 119 -13.32 0.89 13.61
C ALA A 119 -13.70 2.36 13.86
N ILE A 120 -14.68 2.62 14.75
CA ILE A 120 -15.13 3.97 15.07
C ILE A 120 -14.03 4.74 15.80
N GLY A 121 -13.36 4.12 16.77
CA GLY A 121 -12.25 4.74 17.50
C GLY A 121 -11.13 5.19 16.58
N LEU A 122 -10.76 4.35 15.60
CA LEU A 122 -9.75 4.67 14.60
C LEU A 122 -10.15 5.87 13.73
N ILE A 123 -11.39 5.92 13.24
CA ILE A 123 -11.89 7.07 12.45
C ILE A 123 -11.87 8.35 13.28
N VAL A 124 -12.40 8.32 14.51
CA VAL A 124 -12.51 9.49 15.37
C VAL A 124 -11.13 10.02 15.74
N LEU A 125 -10.20 9.18 16.20
CA LEU A 125 -8.86 9.59 16.56
C LEU A 125 -8.07 10.13 15.35
N THR A 126 -8.18 9.46 14.21
CA THR A 126 -7.55 9.91 12.96
C THR A 126 -8.12 11.24 12.50
N GLY A 127 -9.44 11.41 12.61
CA GLY A 127 -10.13 12.66 12.29
C GLY A 127 -9.65 13.81 13.18
N ILE A 128 -9.61 13.61 14.50
CA ILE A 128 -9.15 14.63 15.46
C ILE A 128 -7.72 15.08 15.15
N PHE A 129 -6.77 14.16 15.04
CA PHE A 129 -5.38 14.57 14.81
C PHE A 129 -5.19 15.19 13.41
N THR A 130 -5.96 14.76 12.41
CA THR A 130 -5.88 15.33 11.05
C THR A 130 -6.42 16.74 11.01
N VAL A 131 -7.54 17.00 11.67
CA VAL A 131 -8.14 18.35 11.74
C VAL A 131 -7.23 19.30 12.53
N LEU A 132 -6.71 18.87 13.67
CA LEU A 132 -5.83 19.71 14.51
C LEU A 132 -4.43 19.89 13.93
N GLY A 133 -3.84 18.84 13.35
CA GLY A 133 -2.47 18.86 12.84
C GLY A 133 -2.34 19.39 11.41
N GLY A 134 -3.42 19.32 10.62
CA GLY A 134 -3.42 19.64 9.20
C GLY A 134 -2.35 18.87 8.43
N MET A 135 -2.03 19.30 7.21
CA MET A 135 -1.04 18.63 6.35
C MET A 135 0.34 18.53 7.01
N LYS A 136 0.77 19.55 7.74
CA LYS A 136 2.09 19.54 8.41
C LYS A 136 2.14 18.49 9.51
N GLY A 137 1.09 18.38 10.32
CA GLY A 137 0.98 17.36 11.37
C GLY A 137 1.01 15.95 10.77
N VAL A 138 0.19 15.69 9.74
CA VAL A 138 0.14 14.40 9.05
C VAL A 138 1.50 14.02 8.47
N MET A 139 2.20 14.92 7.76
CA MET A 139 3.51 14.62 7.18
C MET A 139 4.59 14.37 8.24
N THR A 140 4.56 15.09 9.37
CA THR A 140 5.51 14.88 10.47
C THR A 140 5.26 13.55 11.15
N LEU A 141 4.01 13.21 11.42
CA LEU A 141 3.63 11.91 12.00
C LEU A 141 4.04 10.76 11.08
N SER A 142 3.77 10.87 9.79
CA SER A 142 4.18 9.89 8.79
C SER A 142 5.70 9.65 8.78
N ALA A 143 6.51 10.68 8.97
CA ALA A 143 7.97 10.56 9.02
C ALA A 143 8.45 9.78 10.26
N ILE A 144 7.69 9.79 11.36
CA ILE A 144 7.96 9.02 12.57
C ILE A 144 7.43 7.60 12.43
N GLN A 145 6.22 7.43 11.90
CA GLN A 145 5.56 6.13 11.76
C GLN A 145 6.28 5.23 10.74
N THR A 146 6.82 5.78 9.67
CA THR A 146 7.47 5.00 8.60
C THR A 146 8.61 4.10 9.10
N PRO A 147 9.62 4.60 9.84
CA PRO A 147 10.67 3.75 10.39
C PRO A 147 10.13 2.68 11.36
N ILE A 148 9.17 3.02 12.20
CA ILE A 148 8.56 2.09 13.16
C ILE A 148 7.87 0.95 12.41
N LEU A 149 7.09 1.29 11.39
CA LEU A 149 6.39 0.32 10.56
C LEU A 149 7.38 -0.63 9.85
N ILE A 150 8.43 -0.08 9.22
CA ILE A 150 9.43 -0.88 8.51
C ILE A 150 10.13 -1.84 9.49
N ILE A 151 10.65 -1.32 10.59
CA ILE A 151 11.37 -2.14 11.58
C ILE A 151 10.44 -3.22 12.17
N GLY A 152 9.24 -2.84 12.60
CA GLY A 152 8.27 -3.77 13.17
C GLY A 152 7.88 -4.88 12.20
N SER A 153 7.61 -4.55 10.93
CA SER A 153 7.23 -5.56 9.93
C SER A 153 8.37 -6.52 9.60
N PHE A 154 9.62 -6.04 9.52
CA PHE A 154 10.77 -6.94 9.34
C PHE A 154 11.04 -7.81 10.57
N LEU A 155 10.79 -7.32 11.78
CA LEU A 155 10.84 -8.15 12.99
C LEU A 155 9.80 -9.28 12.91
N VAL A 156 8.56 -8.99 12.54
CA VAL A 156 7.51 -10.01 12.34
C VAL A 156 7.96 -11.03 11.29
N LEU A 157 8.50 -10.59 10.16
CA LEU A 157 9.00 -11.50 9.13
C LEU A 157 10.09 -12.44 9.65
N PHE A 158 11.12 -11.89 10.32
CA PHE A 158 12.24 -12.71 10.78
C PHE A 158 11.87 -13.63 11.93
N LEU A 159 11.01 -13.17 12.85
CA LEU A 159 10.50 -14.00 13.93
C LEU A 159 9.61 -15.12 13.41
N GLY A 160 8.71 -14.82 12.46
CA GLY A 160 7.88 -15.83 11.82
C GLY A 160 8.68 -16.88 11.05
N LEU A 161 9.70 -16.46 10.29
CA LEU A 161 10.60 -17.39 9.61
C LEU A 161 11.40 -18.25 10.61
N ALA A 162 11.87 -17.67 11.72
CA ALA A 162 12.57 -18.41 12.77
C ALA A 162 11.63 -19.42 13.45
N ALA A 163 10.39 -19.04 13.72
CA ALA A 163 9.37 -19.94 14.29
C ALA A 163 9.11 -21.12 13.33
N LEU A 164 8.86 -20.83 12.05
CA LEU A 164 8.62 -21.85 11.02
C LEU A 164 9.80 -22.83 10.88
N GLY A 165 11.03 -22.32 10.92
CA GLY A 165 12.26 -23.11 10.73
C GLY A 165 12.90 -23.64 12.02
N GLY A 166 12.16 -23.72 13.13
CA GLY A 166 12.69 -24.26 14.39
C GLY A 166 13.88 -23.48 14.96
N GLY A 167 13.89 -22.16 14.81
CA GLY A 167 14.95 -21.23 15.23
C GLY A 167 15.88 -20.78 14.09
N SER A 168 15.75 -21.31 12.89
CA SER A 168 16.58 -20.97 11.72
C SER A 168 15.78 -20.21 10.65
N ILE A 169 16.16 -18.96 10.37
CA ILE A 169 15.51 -18.13 9.32
C ILE A 169 15.67 -18.77 7.94
N SER A 170 16.83 -19.35 7.63
CA SER A 170 17.08 -19.98 6.32
C SER A 170 16.24 -21.23 6.11
N THR A 171 16.08 -22.03 7.16
CA THR A 171 15.20 -23.21 7.13
C THR A 171 13.75 -22.78 6.95
N GLY A 172 13.28 -21.79 7.74
CA GLY A 172 11.93 -21.26 7.62
C GLY A 172 11.64 -20.70 6.23
N TRP A 173 12.59 -20.01 5.61
CA TRP A 173 12.45 -19.55 4.22
C TRP A 173 12.27 -20.73 3.25
N THR A 174 13.07 -21.78 3.38
CA THR A 174 12.97 -22.97 2.53
C THR A 174 11.62 -23.66 2.70
N GLU A 175 11.15 -23.85 3.94
CA GLU A 175 9.87 -24.46 4.22
C GLU A 175 8.68 -23.64 3.72
N MET A 176 8.70 -22.32 3.92
CA MET A 176 7.69 -21.42 3.35
C MET A 176 7.63 -21.54 1.82
N MET A 177 8.79 -21.53 1.16
CA MET A 177 8.87 -21.65 -0.30
C MET A 177 8.42 -23.01 -0.81
N GLU A 178 8.69 -24.09 -0.07
CA GLU A 178 8.20 -25.42 -0.38
C GLU A 178 6.69 -25.51 -0.25
N HIS A 179 6.13 -24.96 0.84
CA HIS A 179 4.69 -24.85 1.03
C HIS A 179 4.03 -24.06 -0.12
N ALA A 180 4.62 -22.95 -0.53
CA ALA A 180 4.12 -22.13 -1.64
C ALA A 180 4.17 -22.87 -2.98
N ARG A 181 5.16 -23.74 -3.22
CA ARG A 181 5.29 -24.52 -4.44
C ARG A 181 4.31 -25.67 -4.53
N SER A 182 4.11 -26.38 -3.41
CA SER A 182 3.45 -27.70 -3.41
C SER A 182 2.04 -27.70 -2.86
N ALA A 183 1.64 -26.71 -2.05
CA ALA A 183 0.39 -26.76 -1.27
C ALA A 183 -0.55 -25.58 -1.46
N MET A 184 -0.08 -24.40 -1.87
CA MET A 184 -0.92 -23.19 -1.90
C MET A 184 -1.74 -23.02 -3.20
N ASN A 185 -1.36 -23.64 -4.29
CA ASN A 185 -2.05 -23.53 -5.59
C ASN A 185 -2.13 -24.89 -6.25
N VAL A 186 -3.09 -25.68 -5.81
CA VAL A 186 -3.31 -27.04 -6.30
C VAL A 186 -4.61 -27.08 -7.09
N GLY A 187 -4.54 -27.57 -8.32
CA GLY A 187 -5.69 -27.75 -9.20
C GLY A 187 -6.60 -28.89 -8.75
N ALA A 188 -7.79 -28.95 -9.30
CA ALA A 188 -8.76 -30.01 -9.02
C ALA A 188 -8.26 -31.41 -9.43
N ASP A 189 -7.28 -31.47 -10.32
CA ASP A 189 -6.57 -32.68 -10.79
C ASP A 189 -5.44 -33.13 -9.83
N GLY A 190 -5.21 -32.37 -8.75
CA GLY A 190 -4.13 -32.59 -7.80
C GLY A 190 -2.75 -32.08 -8.26
N HIS A 191 -2.68 -31.43 -9.45
CA HIS A 191 -1.43 -30.82 -9.90
C HIS A 191 -1.12 -29.55 -9.15
N ALA A 192 0.12 -29.40 -8.63
CA ALA A 192 0.59 -28.21 -7.96
C ALA A 192 1.18 -27.22 -8.98
N TYR A 193 0.48 -26.13 -9.21
CA TYR A 193 0.93 -25.04 -10.09
C TYR A 193 1.90 -24.07 -9.38
N GLY A 194 1.91 -24.10 -8.05
CA GLY A 194 2.75 -23.23 -7.23
C GLY A 194 2.21 -21.80 -7.06
N ALA A 195 2.52 -21.21 -5.91
CA ALA A 195 2.17 -19.84 -5.56
C ALA A 195 3.43 -18.99 -5.24
N ASN A 196 4.62 -19.47 -5.63
CA ASN A 196 5.91 -18.81 -5.40
C ASN A 196 6.35 -17.90 -6.57
N HIS A 197 5.45 -17.60 -7.50
CA HIS A 197 5.66 -16.69 -8.62
C HIS A 197 4.46 -15.77 -8.84
N MET A 198 4.65 -14.66 -9.57
CA MET A 198 3.63 -13.62 -9.75
C MET A 198 2.70 -13.85 -10.92
N PHE A 199 3.11 -14.65 -11.90
CA PHE A 199 2.41 -14.77 -13.19
C PHE A 199 1.99 -16.20 -13.42
N HIS A 200 0.71 -16.39 -13.68
CA HIS A 200 0.10 -17.68 -13.99
C HIS A 200 -0.27 -17.68 -15.47
N TRP A 201 0.20 -18.68 -16.24
CA TRP A 201 0.22 -18.62 -17.71
C TRP A 201 -0.82 -19.51 -18.38
N THR A 202 -1.38 -20.47 -17.68
CA THR A 202 -2.29 -21.48 -18.24
C THR A 202 -3.65 -21.42 -17.59
N GLU A 203 -4.72 -21.58 -18.36
CA GLU A 203 -6.10 -21.57 -17.86
C GLU A 203 -6.40 -22.72 -16.90
N SER A 204 -5.61 -23.79 -16.93
CA SER A 204 -5.70 -24.90 -15.97
C SER A 204 -5.16 -24.55 -14.58
N ASP A 205 -4.36 -23.48 -14.46
CA ASP A 205 -3.88 -22.97 -13.20
C ASP A 205 -5.02 -22.25 -12.47
N PRO A 206 -5.41 -22.65 -11.24
CA PRO A 206 -6.51 -22.02 -10.50
C PRO A 206 -6.33 -20.52 -10.29
N MET A 207 -5.09 -20.02 -10.22
CA MET A 207 -4.80 -18.61 -10.03
C MET A 207 -4.74 -17.81 -11.35
N TYR A 208 -4.90 -18.42 -12.50
CA TYR A 208 -4.83 -17.75 -13.80
C TYR A 208 -5.86 -16.62 -13.94
N GLN A 209 -7.07 -16.78 -13.40
CA GLN A 209 -8.12 -15.76 -13.50
C GLN A 209 -7.77 -14.50 -12.71
N ASP A 210 -7.09 -14.66 -11.58
CA ASP A 210 -6.68 -13.55 -10.73
C ASP A 210 -5.34 -12.92 -11.18
N TYR A 211 -4.45 -13.74 -11.73
CA TYR A 211 -3.08 -13.34 -12.10
C TYR A 211 -2.67 -13.79 -13.51
N PRO A 212 -3.39 -13.34 -14.57
CA PRO A 212 -3.22 -13.84 -15.95
C PRO A 212 -1.91 -13.35 -16.58
N GLY A 213 -0.82 -14.05 -16.33
CA GLY A 213 0.49 -13.79 -16.94
C GLY A 213 0.93 -12.32 -16.79
N PHE A 214 1.59 -11.79 -17.81
CA PHE A 214 2.09 -10.41 -17.78
C PHE A 214 0.99 -9.33 -17.86
N TRP A 215 -0.23 -9.70 -18.28
CA TRP A 215 -1.35 -8.75 -18.40
C TRP A 215 -1.76 -8.14 -17.05
N VAL A 216 -1.61 -8.89 -15.98
CA VAL A 216 -1.80 -8.39 -14.60
C VAL A 216 -0.92 -7.18 -14.31
N PHE A 217 0.35 -7.23 -14.69
CA PHE A 217 1.27 -6.13 -14.48
C PHE A 217 0.91 -4.89 -15.32
N ILE A 218 0.51 -5.09 -16.56
CA ILE A 218 0.06 -4.00 -17.45
C ILE A 218 -1.20 -3.36 -16.88
N GLY A 219 -2.22 -4.15 -16.52
CA GLY A 219 -3.47 -3.67 -15.93
C GLY A 219 -3.24 -2.90 -14.63
N ALA A 220 -2.45 -3.44 -13.72
CA ALA A 220 -2.08 -2.77 -12.47
C ALA A 220 -1.33 -1.46 -12.72
N SER A 221 -0.49 -1.39 -13.76
CA SER A 221 0.25 -0.18 -14.12
C SER A 221 -0.65 0.96 -14.59
N ILE A 222 -1.78 0.69 -15.24
CA ILE A 222 -2.77 1.71 -15.64
C ILE A 222 -3.38 2.35 -14.38
N ILE A 223 -3.80 1.54 -13.42
CA ILE A 223 -4.32 2.01 -12.13
C ILE A 223 -3.22 2.75 -11.35
N GLY A 224 -2.00 2.20 -11.36
CA GLY A 224 -0.83 2.79 -10.73
C GLY A 224 -0.48 4.17 -11.29
N PHE A 225 -0.61 4.36 -12.59
CA PHE A 225 -0.42 5.67 -13.21
C PHE A 225 -1.39 6.70 -12.66
N TRP A 226 -2.69 6.37 -12.58
CA TRP A 226 -3.68 7.25 -11.96
C TRP A 226 -3.35 7.52 -10.49
N TYR A 227 -3.14 6.49 -9.69
CA TYR A 227 -2.93 6.58 -8.26
C TYR A 227 -1.69 7.40 -7.90
N TRP A 228 -0.53 7.09 -8.51
CA TRP A 228 0.73 7.74 -8.16
C TRP A 228 0.89 9.13 -8.75
N CYS A 229 0.32 9.39 -9.93
CA CYS A 229 0.57 10.63 -10.67
C CYS A 229 -0.52 11.68 -10.53
N THR A 230 -1.77 11.28 -10.28
CA THR A 230 -2.91 12.19 -10.35
C THR A 230 -3.84 12.16 -9.13
N ASP A 231 -3.78 11.12 -8.30
CA ASP A 231 -4.59 11.06 -7.10
C ASP A 231 -4.22 12.16 -6.11
N GLN A 232 -5.24 12.89 -5.64
CA GLN A 232 -5.08 14.02 -4.70
C GLN A 232 -4.31 13.61 -3.43
N HIS A 233 -4.54 12.41 -2.94
CA HIS A 233 -3.91 11.87 -1.75
C HIS A 233 -2.37 11.84 -1.83
N ILE A 234 -1.81 11.58 -2.99
CA ILE A 234 -0.37 11.56 -3.25
C ILE A 234 0.13 12.94 -3.67
N VAL A 235 -0.53 13.55 -4.66
CA VAL A 235 -0.10 14.81 -5.28
C VAL A 235 0.01 15.95 -4.28
N GLN A 236 -0.92 16.06 -3.33
CA GLN A 236 -0.88 17.13 -2.31
C GLN A 236 0.36 17.05 -1.39
N ARG A 237 0.95 15.88 -1.17
CA ARG A 237 2.19 15.74 -0.39
C ARG A 237 3.40 16.29 -1.12
N VAL A 238 3.37 16.23 -2.43
CA VAL A 238 4.40 16.77 -3.30
C VAL A 238 4.25 18.30 -3.45
N LEU A 239 3.00 18.78 -3.56
CA LEU A 239 2.68 20.21 -3.73
C LEU A 239 2.66 21.00 -2.41
N GLY A 240 2.45 20.34 -1.27
CA GLY A 240 2.32 20.95 0.06
C GLY A 240 3.62 21.52 0.64
N GLN A 241 4.57 21.96 -0.19
CA GLN A 241 5.86 22.51 0.26
C GLN A 241 5.76 23.94 0.74
N ARG A 242 6.79 24.41 1.46
CA ARG A 242 6.82 25.75 2.06
C ARG A 242 6.75 26.84 1.00
N LYS A 243 5.92 27.85 1.25
CA LYS A 243 5.89 29.10 0.45
C LYS A 243 7.18 29.87 0.63
N GLY A 244 7.68 30.51 -0.43
CA GLY A 244 8.84 31.40 -0.39
C GLY A 244 10.20 30.74 -0.60
N GLU A 245 10.26 29.42 -0.83
CA GLU A 245 11.50 28.77 -1.27
C GLU A 245 11.67 28.86 -2.79
N ALA A 246 12.92 28.86 -3.26
CA ALA A 246 13.22 28.87 -4.68
C ALA A 246 12.66 27.63 -5.39
N ASN A 247 12.06 27.81 -6.57
CA ASN A 247 11.36 26.75 -7.30
C ASN A 247 12.24 25.54 -7.63
N ASP A 248 13.52 25.75 -7.91
CA ASP A 248 14.48 24.68 -8.20
C ASP A 248 14.75 23.81 -6.98
N VAL A 249 14.81 24.41 -5.80
CA VAL A 249 14.98 23.68 -4.51
C VAL A 249 13.74 22.85 -4.22
N VAL A 250 12.56 23.45 -4.37
CA VAL A 250 11.27 22.78 -4.18
C VAL A 250 11.15 21.58 -5.13
N MET A 251 11.46 21.79 -6.41
CA MET A 251 11.42 20.73 -7.42
C MET A 251 12.41 19.59 -7.15
N LYS A 252 13.64 19.91 -6.79
CA LYS A 252 14.66 18.90 -6.44
C LYS A 252 14.22 18.04 -5.25
N ARG A 253 13.65 18.67 -4.21
CA ARG A 253 13.13 17.94 -3.03
C ARG A 253 11.95 17.06 -3.37
N ALA A 254 10.99 17.56 -4.13
CA ALA A 254 9.82 16.80 -4.55
C ALA A 254 10.21 15.58 -5.39
N ARG A 255 11.09 15.75 -6.37
CA ARG A 255 11.62 14.66 -7.21
C ARG A 255 12.35 13.60 -6.37
N ARG A 256 13.27 14.01 -5.52
CA ARG A 256 14.02 13.08 -4.66
C ARG A 256 13.10 12.34 -3.70
N GLY A 257 12.12 13.02 -3.12
CA GLY A 257 11.11 12.41 -2.26
C GLY A 257 10.25 11.38 -3.00
N SER A 258 9.79 11.69 -4.20
CA SER A 258 9.02 10.75 -5.03
C SER A 258 9.84 9.52 -5.41
N ILE A 259 11.09 9.71 -5.82
CA ILE A 259 11.99 8.60 -6.16
C ILE A 259 12.25 7.70 -4.94
N ALA A 260 12.52 8.30 -3.77
CA ALA A 260 12.71 7.54 -2.53
C ALA A 260 11.47 6.73 -2.15
N ALA A 261 10.28 7.30 -2.29
CA ALA A 261 9.03 6.58 -2.05
C ALA A 261 8.82 5.42 -3.03
N GLY A 262 9.24 5.57 -4.29
CA GLY A 262 9.22 4.50 -5.29
C GLY A 262 10.09 3.30 -4.88
N TYR A 263 11.29 3.55 -4.36
CA TYR A 263 12.14 2.47 -3.82
C TYR A 263 11.53 1.83 -2.58
N PHE A 264 10.97 2.61 -1.67
CA PHE A 264 10.30 2.05 -0.49
C PHE A 264 9.09 1.19 -0.86
N LYS A 265 8.46 1.43 -2.00
CA LYS A 265 7.28 0.66 -2.44
C LYS A 265 7.55 -0.82 -2.75
N ILE A 266 8.80 -1.23 -2.84
CA ILE A 266 9.18 -2.64 -2.94
C ILE A 266 9.09 -3.35 -1.58
N LEU A 267 9.28 -2.60 -0.48
CA LEU A 267 9.32 -3.16 0.87
C LEU A 267 8.03 -3.89 1.31
N PRO A 268 6.81 -3.43 0.96
CA PRO A 268 5.58 -4.09 1.38
C PRO A 268 5.46 -5.57 1.00
N VAL A 269 6.12 -5.99 -0.07
CA VAL A 269 6.21 -7.43 -0.42
C VAL A 269 6.85 -8.21 0.73
N PHE A 270 7.96 -7.70 1.27
CA PHE A 270 8.68 -8.33 2.37
C PHE A 270 8.04 -8.04 3.73
N MET A 271 7.37 -6.89 3.88
CA MET A 271 6.77 -6.46 5.13
C MET A 271 5.44 -7.13 5.44
N PHE A 272 4.66 -7.50 4.40
CA PHE A 272 3.29 -8.00 4.57
C PHE A 272 3.00 -9.26 3.77
N LEU A 273 3.31 -9.29 2.49
CA LEU A 273 2.98 -10.42 1.61
C LEU A 273 3.71 -11.69 2.07
N ILE A 274 5.01 -11.62 2.24
CA ILE A 274 5.82 -12.77 2.69
C ILE A 274 5.46 -13.20 4.12
N PRO A 275 5.27 -12.33 5.12
CA PRO A 275 4.70 -12.73 6.41
C PRO A 275 3.38 -13.48 6.30
N GLY A 276 2.48 -13.08 5.39
CA GLY A 276 1.27 -13.84 5.11
C GLY A 276 1.53 -15.27 4.62
N MET A 277 2.51 -15.45 3.74
CA MET A 277 2.94 -16.79 3.28
C MET A 277 3.56 -17.61 4.43
N VAL A 278 4.32 -16.98 5.31
CA VAL A 278 4.87 -17.62 6.52
C VAL A 278 3.74 -18.09 7.44
N ALA A 279 2.74 -17.24 7.66
CA ALA A 279 1.56 -17.58 8.46
C ALA A 279 0.81 -18.78 7.86
N ALA A 280 0.62 -18.85 6.54
CA ALA A 280 0.01 -20.01 5.88
C ALA A 280 0.80 -21.30 6.10
N ALA A 281 2.12 -21.24 6.01
CA ALA A 281 2.98 -22.39 6.24
C ALA A 281 2.97 -22.86 7.71
N LEU A 282 2.94 -21.93 8.68
CA LEU A 282 2.78 -22.24 10.11
C LEU A 282 1.43 -22.87 10.41
N ALA A 283 0.35 -22.33 9.83
CA ALA A 283 -0.99 -22.91 9.97
C ALA A 283 -1.07 -24.34 9.40
N ALA A 284 -0.43 -24.58 8.26
CA ALA A 284 -0.34 -25.91 7.67
C ALA A 284 0.43 -26.93 8.55
N LYS A 285 1.35 -26.45 9.40
CA LYS A 285 2.02 -27.26 10.44
C LYS A 285 1.16 -27.48 11.68
N GLY A 286 0.01 -26.82 11.80
CA GLY A 286 -0.88 -26.94 12.95
C GLY A 286 -0.49 -26.08 14.15
N GLU A 287 0.40 -25.09 13.98
CA GLU A 287 0.83 -24.19 15.05
C GLU A 287 -0.31 -23.28 15.52
N PHE A 288 -1.25 -22.95 14.62
CA PHE A 288 -2.48 -22.21 14.93
C PHE A 288 -3.58 -22.46 13.88
N ASP A 289 -4.82 -22.12 14.23
CA ASP A 289 -5.94 -22.17 13.29
C ASP A 289 -6.06 -20.84 12.51
N MET A 290 -5.87 -20.91 11.20
CA MET A 290 -6.06 -19.78 10.29
C MET A 290 -7.38 -19.92 9.53
N SER A 291 -8.50 -19.93 10.26
CA SER A 291 -9.84 -19.94 9.66
C SER A 291 -10.15 -18.65 8.85
N ASN A 292 -9.47 -17.56 9.20
CA ASN A 292 -9.58 -16.26 8.51
C ASN A 292 -8.20 -15.77 8.08
N THR A 293 -7.95 -15.76 6.76
CA THR A 293 -6.69 -15.27 6.18
C THR A 293 -6.45 -13.77 6.41
N ASP A 294 -7.50 -12.99 6.69
CA ASP A 294 -7.37 -11.56 7.00
C ASP A 294 -6.64 -11.32 8.33
N ALA A 295 -6.53 -12.34 9.18
CA ALA A 295 -5.75 -12.28 10.41
C ALA A 295 -4.27 -12.67 10.25
N ALA A 296 -3.83 -13.06 9.05
CA ALA A 296 -2.51 -13.64 8.81
C ALA A 296 -1.31 -12.82 9.30
N PHE A 297 -1.43 -11.50 9.41
CA PHE A 297 -0.38 -10.64 9.95
C PHE A 297 -0.45 -10.48 11.47
N ALA A 298 -1.61 -10.70 12.07
CA ALA A 298 -1.83 -10.52 13.51
C ALA A 298 -1.49 -11.79 14.31
N VAL A 299 -1.37 -12.92 13.65
CA VAL A 299 -1.00 -14.23 14.21
C VAL A 299 0.51 -14.43 14.12
#